data_703a75e15c3a8f86d9358e46e30455f2
#
_entry.id   703a75e15c3a8f86d9358e46e30455f2
#
_cell.length_a   1.000
_cell.length_b   1.000
_cell.length_c   1.000
_cell.angle_alpha   90.00
_cell.angle_beta   90.00
_cell.angle_gamma   90.00
#
_symmetry.space_group_name_H-M   'P 1'
#
loop_
_entity.id
_entity.type
_entity.pdbx_description
1 polymer ?
#
loop_
_entity_poly.entity_id
_entity_poly.type
_entity_poly.pdbx_seq_one_letter_code
_entity_poly.pdbx_strand_id
1 'polypeptide(L)'
;SAASDVYKRQIYINAQSVEEIIVTATKTEKTLQEVPVAVSVVNADTIEKAGITDMFDLKSVIPSLETRQYQSSTNATFFIRGFGNGSNNPGVEPSVALFIDGVYRSSMQSQISDLPVLERIEVLRGPQSTLFGKNASAGVINIVTNMPSFERSGYLSSTLGNFNTKKVKSYITGPLNETTAYSLSANVHQSDGHSDNLTTGSDMNNRDRFGFRGELLFQPSDDLSIRVTADYDEYDEVCCAVGSTAYGVGNQIQSLMGGRIIPNNVFTQKVFYD
;
A
#
# COMPACT_ATOMS: atom_id res chain seq x y z
N SER A 1 42.96 -20.12 -45.99
CA SER A 1 42.77 -18.97 -45.15
C SER A 1 41.29 -18.74 -44.75
N ALA A 2 40.62 -19.82 -44.38
CA ALA A 2 39.21 -19.76 -43.92
C ALA A 2 39.06 -19.61 -42.40
N ALA A 3 40.17 -19.44 -41.65
CA ALA A 3 40.13 -19.31 -40.20
C ALA A 3 40.13 -17.87 -39.66
N SER A 4 40.25 -16.85 -40.53
CA SER A 4 40.31 -15.43 -40.08
C SER A 4 38.98 -14.69 -40.17
N ASP A 5 37.94 -15.29 -40.74
CA ASP A 5 36.64 -14.61 -40.90
C ASP A 5 35.57 -14.91 -39.81
N VAL A 6 35.90 -15.83 -38.90
CA VAL A 6 34.97 -16.22 -37.83
C VAL A 6 34.92 -15.20 -36.67
N TYR A 7 35.95 -14.36 -36.52
CA TYR A 7 36.04 -13.40 -35.42
C TYR A 7 35.50 -11.99 -35.71
N LYS A 8 34.90 -11.75 -36.87
CA LYS A 8 34.41 -10.39 -37.25
C LYS A 8 32.91 -10.18 -37.10
N ARG A 9 32.15 -11.10 -36.50
CA ARG A 9 30.77 -10.83 -36.08
C ARG A 9 30.69 -10.74 -34.56
N GLN A 10 31.33 -9.74 -33.98
CA GLN A 10 30.87 -9.21 -32.69
C GLN A 10 29.54 -8.52 -32.93
N ILE A 11 28.47 -9.18 -32.50
CA ILE A 11 27.17 -8.52 -32.32
C ILE A 11 27.41 -7.51 -31.21
N TYR A 12 27.40 -6.21 -31.53
CA TYR A 12 27.24 -5.16 -30.55
C TYR A 12 25.86 -5.36 -29.95
N ILE A 13 25.77 -6.04 -28.82
CA ILE A 13 24.59 -5.96 -27.95
C ILE A 13 24.63 -4.54 -27.44
N ASN A 14 23.75 -3.68 -27.96
CA ASN A 14 23.41 -2.45 -27.28
C ASN A 14 22.92 -2.88 -25.90
N ALA A 15 23.75 -2.71 -24.89
CA ALA A 15 23.30 -2.74 -23.53
C ALA A 15 22.26 -1.61 -23.43
N GLN A 16 20.96 -2.00 -23.42
CA GLN A 16 19.92 -1.08 -23.00
C GLN A 16 20.40 -0.56 -21.65
N SER A 17 20.51 0.75 -21.53
CA SER A 17 20.78 1.37 -20.24
C SER A 17 19.76 0.84 -19.26
N VAL A 18 20.18 0.02 -18.31
CA VAL A 18 19.33 -0.41 -17.23
C VAL A 18 18.95 0.87 -16.49
N GLU A 19 17.68 1.18 -16.48
CA GLU A 19 17.18 2.36 -15.79
C GLU A 19 17.62 2.27 -14.32
N GLU A 20 18.40 3.24 -13.88
CA GLU A 20 18.99 3.23 -12.56
C GLU A 20 17.90 3.53 -11.54
N ILE A 21 17.56 2.57 -10.69
CA ILE A 21 16.51 2.74 -9.69
C ILE A 21 17.11 3.52 -8.51
N ILE A 22 16.66 4.77 -8.36
CA ILE A 22 17.01 5.61 -7.22
C ILE A 22 16.05 5.31 -6.06
N VAL A 23 16.60 5.16 -4.87
CA VAL A 23 15.86 4.89 -3.63
C VAL A 23 16.25 5.89 -2.54
N THR A 24 15.31 6.16 -1.65
CA THR A 24 15.50 7.00 -0.47
C THR A 24 15.60 6.20 0.83
N ALA A 25 15.84 4.89 0.68
CA ALA A 25 15.89 3.89 1.74
C ALA A 25 16.89 4.20 2.89
N THR A 26 17.87 5.08 2.65
CA THR A 26 18.84 5.52 3.67
C THR A 26 18.64 6.98 4.07
N LYS A 27 17.46 7.57 3.80
CA LYS A 27 17.15 9.02 3.94
C LYS A 27 18.03 9.93 3.08
N THR A 28 18.70 9.36 2.11
CA THR A 28 19.45 10.03 1.05
C THR A 28 19.17 9.30 -0.24
N GLU A 29 19.14 10.03 -1.34
CA GLU A 29 19.02 9.44 -2.68
C GLU A 29 20.28 8.65 -3.00
N LYS A 30 20.10 7.39 -3.33
CA LYS A 30 21.15 6.47 -3.74
C LYS A 30 20.61 5.50 -4.77
N THR A 31 21.48 4.95 -5.57
CA THR A 31 21.10 3.84 -6.44
C THR A 31 20.82 2.60 -5.61
N LEU A 32 19.88 1.76 -6.04
CA LEU A 32 19.52 0.53 -5.34
C LEU A 32 20.74 -0.37 -5.04
N GLN A 33 21.76 -0.32 -5.91
CA GLN A 33 22.99 -1.12 -5.76
C GLN A 33 23.95 -0.58 -4.69
N GLU A 34 23.89 0.72 -4.38
CA GLU A 34 24.73 1.36 -3.37
C GLU A 34 24.15 1.25 -1.95
N VAL A 35 22.90 0.81 -1.82
CA VAL A 35 22.24 0.70 -0.51
C VAL A 35 22.64 -0.59 0.18
N PRO A 36 23.30 -0.52 1.38
CA PRO A 36 23.78 -1.71 2.11
C PRO A 36 22.67 -2.44 2.87
N VAL A 37 21.43 -2.37 2.39
CA VAL A 37 20.24 -2.97 3.01
C VAL A 37 19.45 -3.75 1.97
N ALA A 38 18.78 -4.82 2.38
CA ALA A 38 17.90 -5.58 1.48
C ALA A 38 16.63 -4.77 1.22
N VAL A 39 16.55 -4.09 0.08
CA VAL A 39 15.39 -3.30 -0.36
C VAL A 39 14.67 -4.01 -1.50
N SER A 40 13.34 -3.98 -1.47
CA SER A 40 12.49 -4.26 -2.63
C SER A 40 11.82 -2.97 -3.05
N VAL A 41 11.88 -2.65 -4.33
CA VAL A 41 11.23 -1.46 -4.90
C VAL A 41 10.12 -1.91 -5.84
N VAL A 42 8.95 -1.32 -5.68
CA VAL A 42 7.79 -1.49 -6.57
C VAL A 42 7.48 -0.12 -7.14
N ASN A 43 7.66 0.05 -8.42
CA ASN A 43 7.37 1.30 -9.12
C ASN A 43 5.88 1.43 -9.49
N ALA A 44 5.45 2.63 -9.88
CA ALA A 44 4.07 2.94 -10.23
C ALA A 44 3.51 2.02 -11.33
N ASP A 45 4.30 1.72 -12.36
CA ASP A 45 3.91 0.82 -13.47
C ASP A 45 3.59 -0.61 -12.98
N THR A 46 4.39 -1.14 -12.07
CA THR A 46 4.13 -2.45 -11.46
C THR A 46 2.88 -2.43 -10.59
N ILE A 47 2.66 -1.34 -9.83
CA ILE A 47 1.49 -1.16 -8.97
C ILE A 47 0.21 -1.15 -9.84
N GLU A 48 0.23 -0.39 -10.93
CA GLU A 48 -0.90 -0.30 -11.85
C GLU A 48 -1.19 -1.63 -12.54
N LYS A 49 -0.17 -2.27 -13.12
CA LYS A 49 -0.29 -3.57 -13.83
C LYS A 49 -0.72 -4.71 -12.92
N ALA A 50 -0.30 -4.70 -11.66
CA ALA A 50 -0.71 -5.69 -10.67
C ALA A 50 -2.08 -5.41 -10.04
N GLY A 51 -2.71 -4.27 -10.37
CA GLY A 51 -4.02 -3.88 -9.84
C GLY A 51 -4.00 -3.60 -8.34
N ILE A 52 -2.88 -3.13 -7.81
CA ILE A 52 -2.71 -2.82 -6.40
C ILE A 52 -3.47 -1.53 -6.10
N THR A 53 -4.42 -1.61 -5.18
CA THR A 53 -5.29 -0.47 -4.83
C THR A 53 -5.06 0.02 -3.41
N ASP A 54 -4.66 -0.87 -2.53
CA ASP A 54 -4.38 -0.53 -1.12
C ASP A 54 -3.15 -1.30 -0.60
N MET A 55 -2.81 -1.03 0.66
CA MET A 55 -1.65 -1.65 1.31
C MET A 55 -1.77 -3.18 1.48
N PHE A 56 -2.99 -3.74 1.48
CA PHE A 56 -3.19 -5.19 1.59
C PHE A 56 -2.77 -5.93 0.32
N ASP A 57 -2.86 -5.28 -0.82
CA ASP A 57 -2.51 -5.87 -2.11
C ASP A 57 -1.00 -6.00 -2.31
N LEU A 58 -0.19 -5.23 -1.57
CA LEU A 58 1.29 -5.23 -1.68
C LEU A 58 1.93 -6.60 -1.49
N LYS A 59 1.30 -7.48 -0.70
CA LYS A 59 1.77 -8.87 -0.52
C LYS A 59 1.84 -9.66 -1.82
N SER A 60 1.08 -9.26 -2.84
CA SER A 60 1.07 -9.94 -4.15
C SER A 60 2.36 -9.71 -4.94
N VAL A 61 3.04 -8.58 -4.72
CA VAL A 61 4.26 -8.18 -5.43
C VAL A 61 5.51 -8.20 -4.55
N ILE A 62 5.35 -8.30 -3.23
CA ILE A 62 6.46 -8.36 -2.28
C ILE A 62 6.35 -9.64 -1.43
N PRO A 63 6.97 -10.75 -1.84
CA PRO A 63 6.78 -12.06 -1.18
C PRO A 63 7.17 -12.12 0.28
N SER A 64 8.03 -11.22 0.75
CA SER A 64 8.45 -11.14 2.15
C SER A 64 7.51 -10.33 3.04
N LEU A 65 6.55 -9.65 2.45
CA LEU A 65 5.57 -8.81 3.13
C LEU A 65 4.27 -9.59 3.32
N GLU A 66 3.79 -9.64 4.54
CA GLU A 66 2.45 -10.13 4.88
C GLU A 66 1.68 -8.99 5.52
N THR A 67 0.44 -8.81 5.09
CA THR A 67 -0.47 -7.81 5.63
C THR A 67 -1.66 -8.52 6.26
N ARG A 68 -2.03 -8.13 7.48
CA ARG A 68 -3.18 -8.68 8.19
C ARG A 68 -4.10 -7.56 8.65
N GLN A 69 -5.37 -7.80 8.57
CA GLN A 69 -6.42 -6.93 9.08
C GLN A 69 -7.04 -7.57 10.32
N TYR A 70 -7.23 -6.79 11.38
CA TYR A 70 -7.78 -7.24 12.64
C TYR A 70 -9.00 -6.43 13.03
N GLN A 71 -10.17 -7.05 13.12
CA GLN A 71 -11.43 -6.56 13.72
C GLN A 71 -11.88 -5.13 13.34
N SER A 72 -11.24 -4.50 12.37
CA SER A 72 -11.60 -3.19 11.85
C SER A 72 -11.06 -3.04 10.44
N SER A 73 -11.78 -2.38 9.56
CA SER A 73 -11.34 -2.06 8.21
C SER A 73 -10.09 -1.18 8.19
N THR A 74 -9.89 -0.41 9.24
CA THR A 74 -8.78 0.55 9.37
C THR A 74 -7.58 0.02 10.18
N ASN A 75 -7.63 -1.22 10.69
CA ASN A 75 -6.54 -1.77 11.50
C ASN A 75 -5.71 -2.78 10.72
N ALA A 76 -4.60 -2.31 10.13
CA ALA A 76 -3.64 -3.15 9.44
C ALA A 76 -2.36 -3.36 10.23
N THR A 77 -1.81 -4.52 10.08
CA THR A 77 -0.49 -4.87 10.61
C THR A 77 0.36 -5.50 9.52
N PHE A 78 1.60 -5.08 9.47
CA PHE A 78 2.58 -5.57 8.51
C PHE A 78 3.59 -6.49 9.17
N PHE A 79 3.95 -7.57 8.46
CA PHE A 79 5.00 -8.49 8.84
C PHE A 79 6.01 -8.58 7.70
N ILE A 80 7.29 -8.51 8.02
CA ILE A 80 8.38 -8.70 7.07
C ILE A 80 9.19 -9.93 7.50
N ARG A 81 9.28 -10.94 6.61
CA ARG A 81 9.92 -12.23 6.91
C ARG A 81 9.38 -12.92 8.17
N GLY A 82 8.07 -12.77 8.43
CA GLY A 82 7.39 -13.31 9.60
C GLY A 82 7.57 -12.49 10.89
N PHE A 83 8.36 -11.42 10.89
CA PHE A 83 8.52 -10.52 12.02
C PHE A 83 7.59 -9.32 11.86
N GLY A 84 6.79 -9.06 12.88
CA GLY A 84 5.83 -7.97 12.93
C GLY A 84 5.10 -8.00 14.25
N ASN A 85 4.39 -6.94 14.56
CA ASN A 85 3.59 -6.87 15.77
C ASN A 85 2.11 -7.01 15.41
N GLY A 86 1.52 -8.14 15.75
CA GLY A 86 0.16 -8.52 15.41
C GLY A 86 -0.79 -8.40 16.59
N SER A 87 -0.93 -7.21 17.14
CA SER A 87 -1.88 -6.98 18.23
C SER A 87 -3.09 -6.18 17.76
N ASN A 88 -4.28 -6.62 18.13
CA ASN A 88 -5.51 -5.85 17.99
C ASN A 88 -5.68 -4.84 19.15
N ASN A 89 -4.60 -4.22 19.56
CA ASN A 89 -4.58 -3.25 20.65
C ASN A 89 -4.02 -1.92 20.11
N PRO A 90 -4.81 -0.84 20.10
CA PRO A 90 -4.36 0.46 19.61
C PRO A 90 -3.15 1.04 20.36
N GLY A 91 -2.89 0.58 21.59
CA GLY A 91 -1.72 0.98 22.39
C GLY A 91 -0.43 0.25 22.01
N VAL A 92 -0.48 -0.73 21.12
CA VAL A 92 0.71 -1.47 20.68
C VAL A 92 1.26 -0.86 19.41
N GLU A 93 2.50 -0.42 19.46
CA GLU A 93 3.19 0.17 18.32
C GLU A 93 3.62 -0.91 17.32
N PRO A 94 3.59 -0.62 16.01
CA PRO A 94 4.02 -1.56 14.98
C PRO A 94 5.53 -1.81 15.03
N SER A 95 5.96 -2.99 14.59
CA SER A 95 7.39 -3.32 14.42
C SER A 95 7.88 -3.05 12.99
N VAL A 96 6.97 -2.89 12.04
CA VAL A 96 7.23 -2.42 10.68
C VAL A 96 6.76 -0.98 10.61
N ALA A 97 7.69 -0.06 10.44
CA ALA A 97 7.37 1.36 10.35
C ALA A 97 6.87 1.72 8.95
N LEU A 98 5.79 2.49 8.86
CA LEU A 98 5.28 3.05 7.62
C LEU A 98 5.60 4.54 7.53
N PHE A 99 6.19 4.94 6.42
CA PHE A 99 6.43 6.33 6.07
C PHE A 99 5.74 6.67 4.76
N ILE A 100 5.18 7.86 4.67
CA ILE A 100 4.69 8.46 3.43
C ILE A 100 5.41 9.78 3.26
N ASP A 101 6.20 9.93 2.19
CA ASP A 101 7.04 11.10 1.91
C ASP A 101 7.89 11.54 3.12
N GLY A 102 8.48 10.55 3.80
CA GLY A 102 9.32 10.79 4.99
C GLY A 102 8.57 11.03 6.29
N VAL A 103 7.24 11.12 6.28
CA VAL A 103 6.39 11.32 7.47
C VAL A 103 5.97 9.96 8.03
N TYR A 104 6.33 9.70 9.28
CA TYR A 104 5.98 8.47 9.98
C TYR A 104 4.48 8.39 10.30
N ARG A 105 3.85 7.29 9.94
CA ARG A 105 2.46 6.97 10.27
C ARG A 105 2.42 6.10 11.54
N SER A 106 2.23 6.73 12.69
CA SER A 106 2.40 6.09 14.01
C SER A 106 1.26 5.15 14.39
N SER A 107 0.05 5.41 13.94
CA SER A 107 -1.12 4.60 14.22
C SER A 107 -1.32 3.51 13.16
N MET A 108 -1.65 2.30 13.58
CA MET A 108 -2.04 1.22 12.65
C MET A 108 -3.28 1.62 11.83
N GLN A 109 -4.14 2.46 12.37
CA GLN A 109 -5.32 2.99 11.67
C GLN A 109 -4.96 3.99 10.58
N SER A 110 -3.86 4.73 10.73
CA SER A 110 -3.36 5.66 9.71
C SER A 110 -2.48 4.98 8.64
N GLN A 111 -2.30 3.67 8.73
CA GLN A 111 -1.47 2.89 7.81
C GLN A 111 -2.26 2.29 6.65
N ILE A 112 -3.58 2.35 6.71
CA ILE A 112 -4.45 1.92 5.63
C ILE A 112 -5.04 3.16 4.99
N SER A 113 -4.58 3.49 3.82
CA SER A 113 -5.26 4.40 2.92
C SER A 113 -5.28 3.76 1.54
N ASP A 114 -6.26 4.12 0.74
CA ASP A 114 -6.14 3.88 -0.68
C ASP A 114 -4.88 4.62 -1.14
N LEU A 115 -4.02 3.90 -1.85
CA LEU A 115 -2.71 4.43 -2.21
C LEU A 115 -2.88 5.71 -3.02
N PRO A 116 -2.24 6.82 -2.60
CA PRO A 116 -2.21 8.05 -3.38
C PRO A 116 -1.50 7.83 -4.72
N VAL A 117 -1.33 8.87 -5.49
CA VAL A 117 -0.56 8.80 -6.74
C VAL A 117 0.91 8.56 -6.41
N LEU A 118 1.36 7.35 -6.67
CA LEU A 118 2.67 6.86 -6.24
C LEU A 118 3.72 7.02 -7.33
N GLU A 119 4.92 7.36 -6.92
CA GLU A 119 6.13 7.16 -7.70
C GLU A 119 6.66 5.74 -7.48
N ARG A 120 6.82 5.32 -6.22
CA ARG A 120 7.30 4.00 -5.84
C ARG A 120 6.98 3.65 -4.38
N ILE A 121 7.11 2.37 -4.06
CA ILE A 121 7.10 1.86 -2.70
C ILE A 121 8.42 1.12 -2.47
N GLU A 122 9.11 1.45 -1.41
CA GLU A 122 10.35 0.83 -0.98
C GLU A 122 10.09 0.01 0.28
N VAL A 123 10.45 -1.28 0.28
CA VAL A 123 10.34 -2.15 1.46
C VAL A 123 11.71 -2.57 1.91
N LEU A 124 12.14 -2.01 3.03
CA LEU A 124 13.41 -2.30 3.67
C LEU A 124 13.23 -3.46 4.65
N ARG A 125 14.00 -4.50 4.45
CA ARG A 125 13.89 -5.74 5.22
C ARG A 125 14.96 -5.82 6.30
N GLY A 126 14.52 -6.11 7.52
CA GLY A 126 15.37 -6.21 8.70
C GLY A 126 15.41 -4.92 9.52
N PRO A 127 16.13 -4.92 10.65
CA PRO A 127 16.15 -3.78 11.57
C PRO A 127 16.67 -2.49 10.93
N GLN A 128 15.88 -1.43 11.01
CA GLN A 128 16.17 -0.10 10.48
C GLN A 128 16.08 1.00 11.56
N SER A 129 16.09 0.62 12.84
CA SER A 129 15.82 1.53 13.94
C SER A 129 16.81 2.69 14.06
N THR A 130 18.05 2.53 13.59
CA THR A 130 19.08 3.58 13.61
C THR A 130 18.66 4.81 12.77
N LEU A 131 18.02 4.58 11.62
CA LEU A 131 17.62 5.66 10.70
C LEU A 131 16.15 6.04 10.83
N PHE A 132 15.28 5.07 11.20
CA PHE A 132 13.84 5.21 11.15
C PHE A 132 13.15 5.18 12.52
N GLY A 133 13.94 5.01 13.60
CA GLY A 133 13.43 5.04 14.97
C GLY A 133 12.92 3.69 15.48
N LYS A 134 12.39 3.69 16.72
CA LYS A 134 12.08 2.48 17.50
C LYS A 134 11.12 1.48 16.82
N ASN A 135 10.23 1.94 15.97
CA ASN A 135 9.18 1.14 15.36
C ASN A 135 9.60 0.48 14.03
N ALA A 136 10.88 0.53 13.70
CA ALA A 136 11.47 -0.08 12.50
C ALA A 136 12.32 -1.32 12.84
N SER A 137 11.92 -2.11 13.84
CA SER A 137 12.68 -3.27 14.29
C SER A 137 12.60 -4.48 13.35
N ALA A 138 11.49 -4.63 12.62
CA ALA A 138 11.31 -5.69 11.61
C ALA A 138 11.59 -5.19 10.18
N GLY A 139 11.39 -3.90 9.94
CA GLY A 139 11.61 -3.28 8.64
C GLY A 139 10.88 -1.94 8.50
N VAL A 140 10.91 -1.43 7.28
CA VAL A 140 10.26 -0.16 6.91
C VAL A 140 9.54 -0.34 5.58
N ILE A 141 8.35 0.23 5.50
CA ILE A 141 7.65 0.49 4.24
C ILE A 141 7.71 2.00 4.03
N ASN A 142 8.37 2.42 2.96
CA ASN A 142 8.49 3.83 2.58
C ASN A 142 7.74 4.07 1.27
N ILE A 143 6.69 4.85 1.35
CA ILE A 143 5.86 5.25 0.21
C ILE A 143 6.34 6.59 -0.25
N VAL A 144 6.70 6.68 -1.53
CA VAL A 144 7.09 7.92 -2.19
C VAL A 144 5.99 8.28 -3.17
N THR A 145 5.37 9.44 -2.99
CA THR A 145 4.32 9.92 -3.87
C THR A 145 4.91 10.83 -4.95
N ASN A 146 4.20 10.98 -6.07
CA ASN A 146 4.63 11.88 -7.13
C ASN A 146 4.70 13.31 -6.61
N MET A 147 5.80 13.98 -6.86
CA MET A 147 5.92 15.41 -6.58
C MET A 147 5.07 16.22 -7.55
N PRO A 148 4.55 17.40 -7.11
CA PRO A 148 3.97 18.37 -8.04
C PRO A 148 4.93 18.70 -9.17
N SER A 149 4.44 18.67 -10.41
CA SER A 149 5.23 18.91 -11.61
C SER A 149 5.00 20.31 -12.18
N PHE A 150 6.04 20.91 -12.73
CA PHE A 150 5.92 22.15 -13.51
C PHE A 150 5.39 21.90 -14.93
N GLU A 151 5.20 20.64 -15.32
CA GLU A 151 4.51 20.26 -16.55
C GLU A 151 3.07 19.86 -16.24
N ARG A 152 2.12 20.38 -17.02
CA ARG A 152 0.71 20.04 -16.83
C ARG A 152 0.45 18.60 -17.26
N SER A 153 -0.03 17.81 -16.34
CA SER A 153 -0.44 16.44 -16.60
C SER A 153 -1.58 16.02 -15.65
N GLY A 154 -2.20 14.92 -15.97
CA GLY A 154 -3.26 14.36 -15.15
C GLY A 154 -3.90 13.16 -15.78
N TYR A 155 -4.67 12.43 -14.96
CA TYR A 155 -5.46 11.29 -15.43
C TYR A 155 -6.77 11.18 -14.64
N LEU A 156 -7.71 10.50 -15.24
CA LEU A 156 -8.93 10.02 -14.61
C LEU A 156 -9.06 8.53 -14.91
N SER A 157 -9.17 7.73 -13.87
CA SER A 157 -9.37 6.29 -13.96
C SER A 157 -10.70 5.90 -13.35
N SER A 158 -11.43 5.00 -14.00
CA SER A 158 -12.68 4.44 -13.49
C SER A 158 -12.65 2.92 -13.62
N THR A 159 -12.98 2.22 -12.55
CA THR A 159 -13.05 0.75 -12.51
C THR A 159 -14.41 0.33 -12.02
N LEU A 160 -15.04 -0.61 -12.74
CA LEU A 160 -16.28 -1.26 -12.35
C LEU A 160 -16.02 -2.75 -12.16
N GLY A 161 -16.61 -3.35 -11.15
CA GLY A 161 -16.37 -4.74 -10.81
C GLY A 161 -17.57 -5.45 -10.16
N ASN A 162 -17.36 -6.68 -9.75
CA ASN A 162 -18.34 -7.46 -9.01
C ASN A 162 -18.68 -6.78 -7.67
N PHE A 163 -19.78 -7.18 -7.03
CA PHE A 163 -20.28 -6.57 -5.79
C PHE A 163 -20.50 -5.07 -5.94
N ASN A 164 -21.04 -4.64 -7.09
CA ASN A 164 -21.28 -3.22 -7.40
C ASN A 164 -20.05 -2.31 -7.19
N THR A 165 -18.86 -2.89 -7.35
CA THR A 165 -17.60 -2.15 -7.13
C THR A 165 -17.48 -1.00 -8.11
N LYS A 166 -17.25 0.18 -7.57
CA LYS A 166 -16.99 1.43 -8.29
C LYS A 166 -15.76 2.08 -7.69
N LYS A 167 -14.72 2.24 -8.51
CA LYS A 167 -13.52 2.98 -8.10
C LYS A 167 -13.30 4.11 -9.09
N VAL A 168 -13.06 5.30 -8.58
CA VAL A 168 -12.67 6.46 -9.38
C VAL A 168 -11.42 7.04 -8.76
N LYS A 169 -10.39 7.24 -9.58
CA LYS A 169 -9.17 7.94 -9.19
C LYS A 169 -8.93 9.09 -10.15
N SER A 170 -8.60 10.25 -9.63
CA SER A 170 -8.24 11.43 -10.41
C SER A 170 -6.95 12.05 -9.90
N TYR A 171 -6.18 12.59 -10.80
CA TYR A 171 -4.95 13.31 -10.50
C TYR A 171 -4.74 14.42 -11.51
N ILE A 172 -4.34 15.58 -11.03
CA ILE A 172 -3.89 16.69 -11.86
C ILE A 172 -2.68 17.35 -11.22
N THR A 173 -1.75 17.80 -12.02
CA THR A 173 -0.60 18.58 -11.59
C THR A 173 -0.25 19.65 -12.63
N GLY A 174 0.41 20.69 -12.22
CA GLY A 174 0.89 21.74 -13.11
C GLY A 174 1.49 22.93 -12.38
N PRO A 175 2.07 23.88 -13.13
CA PRO A 175 2.60 25.09 -12.56
C PRO A 175 1.48 26.08 -12.19
N LEU A 176 1.63 26.74 -11.04
CA LEU A 176 0.90 27.97 -10.72
C LEU A 176 1.67 29.19 -11.24
N ASN A 177 3.00 29.14 -11.17
CA ASN A 177 3.94 30.11 -11.71
C ASN A 177 5.30 29.44 -11.95
N GLU A 178 6.35 30.20 -12.27
CA GLU A 178 7.69 29.67 -12.59
C GLU A 178 8.38 28.96 -11.40
N THR A 179 7.98 29.26 -10.18
CA THR A 179 8.59 28.72 -8.95
C THR A 179 7.65 27.87 -8.12
N THR A 180 6.38 27.76 -8.50
CA THR A 180 5.37 27.06 -7.72
C THR A 180 4.57 26.12 -8.59
N ALA A 181 4.52 24.85 -8.20
CA ALA A 181 3.68 23.82 -8.80
C ALA A 181 2.66 23.28 -7.79
N TYR A 182 1.59 22.71 -8.29
CA TYR A 182 0.56 22.06 -7.48
C TYR A 182 0.29 20.64 -7.96
N SER A 183 -0.23 19.80 -7.08
CA SER A 183 -0.94 18.59 -7.45
C SER A 183 -2.20 18.40 -6.61
N LEU A 184 -3.23 17.83 -7.21
CA LEU A 184 -4.47 17.44 -6.55
C LEU A 184 -4.79 16.01 -6.97
N SER A 185 -5.14 15.19 -6.00
CA SER A 185 -5.67 13.84 -6.25
C SER A 185 -6.91 13.60 -5.42
N ALA A 186 -7.84 12.84 -5.97
CA ALA A 186 -9.02 12.36 -5.26
C ALA A 186 -9.31 10.92 -5.68
N ASN A 187 -9.79 10.13 -4.73
CA ASN A 187 -10.22 8.76 -4.97
C ASN A 187 -11.54 8.47 -4.26
N VAL A 188 -12.34 7.64 -4.90
CA VAL A 188 -13.56 7.06 -4.34
C VAL A 188 -13.51 5.57 -4.58
N HIS A 189 -13.81 4.78 -3.56
CA HIS A 189 -13.91 3.34 -3.68
C HIS A 189 -15.16 2.86 -2.94
N GLN A 190 -16.13 2.42 -3.70
CA GLN A 190 -17.37 1.84 -3.16
C GLN A 190 -17.54 0.42 -3.68
N SER A 191 -17.93 -0.49 -2.79
CA SER A 191 -18.39 -1.83 -3.15
C SER A 191 -19.34 -2.37 -2.08
N ASP A 192 -20.34 -3.14 -2.52
CA ASP A 192 -21.19 -3.91 -1.62
C ASP A 192 -20.36 -4.96 -0.89
N GLY A 193 -20.84 -5.40 0.25
CA GLY A 193 -20.23 -6.49 1.00
C GLY A 193 -20.33 -7.81 0.23
N HIS A 194 -19.34 -8.67 0.41
CA HIS A 194 -19.34 -10.00 -0.20
C HIS A 194 -19.78 -11.11 0.76
N SER A 195 -20.17 -10.75 1.98
CA SER A 195 -20.63 -11.68 3.03
C SER A 195 -21.94 -11.20 3.62
N ASP A 196 -22.95 -12.06 3.64
CA ASP A 196 -24.23 -11.78 4.25
C ASP A 196 -24.19 -12.03 5.77
N ASN A 197 -24.61 -11.06 6.56
CA ASN A 197 -24.84 -11.24 7.98
C ASN A 197 -26.21 -11.89 8.21
N LEU A 198 -26.22 -13.16 8.57
CA LEU A 198 -27.45 -13.93 8.78
C LEU A 198 -28.25 -13.48 10.02
N THR A 199 -27.73 -12.60 10.85
CA THR A 199 -28.40 -12.10 12.05
C THR A 199 -29.14 -10.81 11.76
N THR A 200 -28.51 -9.87 11.08
CA THR A 200 -29.07 -8.55 10.78
C THR A 200 -29.61 -8.44 9.35
N GLY A 201 -29.14 -9.29 8.45
CA GLY A 201 -29.47 -9.26 7.02
C GLY A 201 -28.70 -8.20 6.24
N SER A 202 -27.70 -7.58 6.86
CA SER A 202 -26.81 -6.60 6.22
C SER A 202 -25.63 -7.28 5.51
N ASP A 203 -25.08 -6.59 4.52
CA ASP A 203 -23.85 -7.00 3.87
C ASP A 203 -22.64 -6.62 4.73
N MET A 204 -21.62 -7.46 4.73
CA MET A 204 -20.36 -7.25 5.45
C MET A 204 -19.17 -7.30 4.51
N ASN A 205 -18.06 -6.71 4.95
CA ASN A 205 -16.83 -6.54 4.18
C ASN A 205 -17.03 -5.64 2.93
N ASN A 206 -17.91 -4.67 3.06
CA ASN A 206 -18.10 -3.60 2.07
C ASN A 206 -16.87 -2.67 2.02
N ARG A 207 -16.84 -1.82 1.01
CA ARG A 207 -15.91 -0.68 0.91
C ARG A 207 -16.72 0.58 0.69
N ASP A 208 -16.47 1.59 1.49
CA ASP A 208 -16.93 2.96 1.28
C ASP A 208 -15.82 3.91 1.74
N ARG A 209 -15.06 4.41 0.77
CA ARG A 209 -13.87 5.22 1.00
C ARG A 209 -13.86 6.43 0.12
N PHE A 210 -13.47 7.54 0.71
CA PHE A 210 -13.14 8.76 0.02
C PHE A 210 -11.79 9.27 0.48
N GLY A 211 -10.93 9.67 -0.45
CA GLY A 211 -9.64 10.28 -0.18
C GLY A 211 -9.41 11.50 -1.04
N PHE A 212 -8.76 12.49 -0.45
CA PHE A 212 -8.32 13.70 -1.13
C PHE A 212 -6.91 14.06 -0.66
N ARG A 213 -6.04 14.44 -1.61
CA ARG A 213 -4.71 14.95 -1.31
C ARG A 213 -4.40 16.15 -2.17
N GLY A 214 -3.94 17.22 -1.54
CA GLY A 214 -3.47 18.42 -2.20
C GLY A 214 -2.04 18.73 -1.81
N GLU A 215 -1.24 19.17 -2.76
CA GLU A 215 0.16 19.49 -2.55
C GLU A 215 0.55 20.78 -3.26
N LEU A 216 1.46 21.50 -2.65
CA LEU A 216 2.14 22.66 -3.22
C LEU A 216 3.65 22.44 -3.11
N LEU A 217 4.34 22.67 -4.21
CA LEU A 217 5.79 22.68 -4.29
C LEU A 217 6.25 24.09 -4.63
N PHE A 218 7.07 24.66 -3.76
CA PHE A 218 7.68 25.98 -3.97
C PHE A 218 9.19 25.84 -4.08
N GLN A 219 9.76 26.20 -5.24
CA GLN A 219 11.17 26.12 -5.58
C GLN A 219 11.67 27.46 -6.12
N PRO A 220 11.97 28.43 -5.25
CA PRO A 220 12.45 29.74 -5.66
C PRO A 220 13.90 29.75 -6.17
N SER A 221 14.67 28.70 -5.85
CA SER A 221 16.04 28.48 -6.30
C SER A 221 16.37 26.98 -6.29
N ASP A 222 17.50 26.62 -6.87
CA ASP A 222 17.98 25.21 -6.89
C ASP A 222 18.32 24.70 -5.49
N ASP A 223 18.64 25.58 -4.55
CA ASP A 223 19.03 25.22 -3.18
C ASP A 223 17.86 25.16 -2.20
N LEU A 224 16.66 25.61 -2.59
CA LEU A 224 15.49 25.67 -1.70
C LEU A 224 14.27 25.05 -2.35
N SER A 225 13.77 23.98 -1.72
CA SER A 225 12.53 23.31 -2.09
C SER A 225 11.65 23.16 -0.86
N ILE A 226 10.42 23.67 -0.92
CA ILE A 226 9.42 23.56 0.13
C ILE A 226 8.22 22.83 -0.44
N ARG A 227 7.88 21.69 0.14
CA ARG A 227 6.68 20.91 -0.18
C ARG A 227 5.70 21.00 0.98
N VAL A 228 4.47 21.39 0.69
CA VAL A 228 3.35 21.42 1.63
C VAL A 228 2.31 20.40 1.15
N THR A 229 1.94 19.48 2.01
CA THR A 229 0.97 18.43 1.72
C THR A 229 -0.17 18.48 2.72
N ALA A 230 -1.40 18.33 2.23
CA ALA A 230 -2.61 18.11 3.03
C ALA A 230 -3.36 16.90 2.48
N ASP A 231 -3.70 15.95 3.33
CA ASP A 231 -4.47 14.75 2.98
C ASP A 231 -5.67 14.59 3.93
N TYR A 232 -6.75 14.06 3.38
CA TYR A 232 -7.98 13.70 4.09
C TYR A 232 -8.46 12.35 3.54
N ASP A 233 -8.75 11.44 4.46
CA ASP A 233 -9.31 10.13 4.15
C ASP A 233 -10.50 9.85 5.06
N GLU A 234 -11.57 9.30 4.49
CA GLU A 234 -12.77 8.88 5.18
C GLU A 234 -13.13 7.44 4.83
N TYR A 235 -13.53 6.67 5.84
CA TYR A 235 -13.89 5.25 5.73
C TYR A 235 -15.19 5.00 6.50
N ASP A 236 -16.20 4.45 5.81
CA ASP A 236 -17.44 3.96 6.43
C ASP A 236 -17.68 2.51 5.98
N GLU A 237 -17.11 1.57 6.72
CA GLU A 237 -17.06 0.16 6.33
C GLU A 237 -17.51 -0.75 7.46
N VAL A 238 -18.37 -1.71 7.13
CA VAL A 238 -18.72 -2.83 8.00
C VAL A 238 -17.81 -4.00 7.67
N CYS A 239 -16.85 -4.30 8.55
CA CYS A 239 -15.84 -5.27 8.22
C CYS A 239 -15.82 -6.49 9.13
N CYS A 240 -14.98 -7.31 8.71
CA CYS A 240 -14.18 -8.34 9.37
C CYS A 240 -14.96 -9.62 9.66
N ALA A 241 -15.96 -9.92 8.83
CA ALA A 241 -16.52 -11.25 8.74
C ALA A 241 -15.46 -12.22 8.20
N VAL A 242 -15.08 -13.20 9.00
CA VAL A 242 -14.11 -14.24 8.64
C VAL A 242 -14.76 -15.61 8.72
N GLY A 243 -14.65 -16.37 7.63
CA GLY A 243 -15.09 -17.76 7.59
C GLY A 243 -14.10 -18.69 8.29
N SER A 244 -14.60 -19.69 8.99
CA SER A 244 -13.78 -20.78 9.50
C SER A 244 -13.39 -21.72 8.37
N THR A 245 -12.10 -21.94 8.15
CA THR A 245 -11.61 -22.89 7.13
C THR A 245 -11.62 -24.36 7.59
N ALA A 246 -11.72 -24.57 8.90
CA ALA A 246 -11.82 -25.91 9.48
C ALA A 246 -12.57 -25.87 10.81
N TYR A 247 -13.34 -26.90 11.07
CA TYR A 247 -13.99 -27.10 12.37
C TYR A 247 -12.99 -27.72 13.36
N GLY A 248 -12.46 -26.90 14.25
CA GLY A 248 -11.60 -27.36 15.34
C GLY A 248 -12.38 -27.77 16.60
N VAL A 249 -11.65 -28.18 17.63
CA VAL A 249 -12.20 -28.57 18.94
C VAL A 249 -13.04 -27.43 19.56
N GLY A 250 -12.65 -26.17 19.32
CA GLY A 250 -13.40 -25.00 19.80
C GLY A 250 -14.82 -24.93 19.25
N ASN A 251 -15.03 -25.24 17.99
CA ASN A 251 -16.36 -25.28 17.36
C ASN A 251 -17.23 -26.41 17.93
N GLN A 252 -16.61 -27.56 18.27
CA GLN A 252 -17.31 -28.69 18.92
C GLN A 252 -17.76 -28.31 20.33
N ILE A 253 -16.88 -27.65 21.11
CA ILE A 253 -17.23 -27.17 22.46
C ILE A 253 -18.36 -26.13 22.36
N GLN A 254 -18.28 -25.19 21.42
CA GLN A 254 -19.33 -24.18 21.22
C GLN A 254 -20.68 -24.82 20.88
N SER A 255 -20.69 -25.88 20.04
CA SER A 255 -21.90 -26.65 19.74
C SER A 255 -22.48 -27.39 20.96
N LEU A 256 -21.61 -27.99 21.78
CA LEU A 256 -21.98 -28.64 23.03
C LEU A 256 -22.58 -27.66 24.07
N MET A 257 -22.17 -26.42 24.04
CA MET A 257 -22.69 -25.35 24.91
C MET A 257 -23.97 -24.69 24.34
N GLY A 258 -24.57 -25.26 23.30
CA GLY A 258 -25.80 -24.74 22.68
C GLY A 258 -25.54 -23.59 21.67
N GLY A 259 -24.29 -23.30 21.36
CA GLY A 259 -23.92 -22.37 20.30
C GLY A 259 -24.18 -22.97 18.92
N ARG A 260 -24.56 -22.16 17.96
CA ARG A 260 -24.67 -22.58 16.56
C ARG A 260 -23.32 -22.61 15.90
N ILE A 261 -23.00 -23.69 15.19
CA ILE A 261 -21.80 -23.76 14.35
C ILE A 261 -21.98 -22.80 13.18
N ILE A 262 -21.01 -21.91 13.00
CA ILE A 262 -20.96 -20.99 11.86
C ILE A 262 -20.68 -21.82 10.60
N PRO A 263 -21.47 -21.68 9.52
CA PRO A 263 -21.20 -22.38 8.27
C PRO A 263 -19.78 -22.10 7.77
N ASN A 264 -19.12 -23.11 7.22
CA ASN A 264 -17.82 -22.93 6.58
C ASN A 264 -18.00 -22.32 5.18
N ASN A 265 -18.50 -21.09 5.15
CA ASN A 265 -18.76 -20.33 3.93
C ASN A 265 -18.37 -18.88 4.17
N VAL A 266 -17.44 -18.36 3.36
CA VAL A 266 -16.97 -16.98 3.46
C VAL A 266 -18.02 -15.95 3.03
N PHE A 267 -19.06 -16.37 2.31
CA PHE A 267 -20.13 -15.49 1.83
C PHE A 267 -21.33 -15.41 2.77
N THR A 268 -21.39 -16.23 3.80
CA THR A 268 -22.48 -16.18 4.79
C THR A 268 -21.90 -16.29 6.20
N GLN A 269 -22.16 -15.31 7.03
CA GLN A 269 -21.64 -15.25 8.38
C GLN A 269 -22.77 -15.00 9.38
N LYS A 270 -22.58 -15.46 10.62
CA LYS A 270 -23.42 -15.10 11.75
C LYS A 270 -22.60 -14.25 12.70
N VAL A 271 -22.87 -12.97 12.69
CA VAL A 271 -22.31 -12.01 13.64
C VAL A 271 -23.45 -11.28 14.35
N PHE A 272 -23.18 -10.66 15.48
CA PHE A 272 -24.15 -9.98 16.32
C PHE A 272 -24.04 -8.47 16.29
N TYR A 273 -23.20 -7.93 15.39
CA TYR A 273 -22.96 -6.51 15.18
C TYR A 273 -22.88 -6.23 13.68
N ASP A 274 -23.13 -4.99 13.32
CA ASP A 274 -22.88 -4.39 12.03
C ASP A 274 -21.72 -3.41 12.14
#